data_f8936a7098855da1b233c0f1028b2c99
#
_entry.id   f8936a7098855da1b233c0f1028b2c99
#
_cell.length_a   1.000
_cell.length_b   1.000
_cell.length_c   1.000
_cell.angle_alpha   90.00
_cell.angle_beta   90.00
_cell.angle_gamma   90.00
#
_symmetry.space_group_name_H-M   'P 1'
#
loop_
_entity.id
_entity.type
_entity.pdbx_description
1 polymer ?
#
loop_
_entity_poly.entity_id
_entity_poly.type
_entity_poly.pdbx_seq_one_letter_code
_entity_poly.pdbx_strand_id
1 'polypeptide(L)'
;RKEYLDGFHIAFDNWHSTDGIENHELAQSIYLALRKNELIEVRAIEQFFDPVKGMFLPDRYIKGECPKCGTKDQYGDSCESCGAVYSPTELKNPYSALSGATPVLKTSEHYFFKLSDPRCVEFLQNWTHETGKLQPEVLNKIKEWFTKDENGQGGLGDWDISRDAPYFGIEIPDAPGKYFYVWLDAPIGYLASLKNWFDKGGPKAKYGETRSYAEFIADPKVEQYHFIGKDITYF
;
A
#
# COMPACT_ATOMS: atom_id res chain seq x y z
N ARG A 1 -6.08 -16.93 16.92
CA ARG A 1 -4.68 -16.68 16.42
C ARG A 1 -3.65 -16.80 17.54
N LYS A 2 -3.95 -16.30 18.76
CA LYS A 2 -3.01 -16.33 19.88
C LYS A 2 -2.56 -17.77 20.22
N GLU A 3 -3.47 -18.74 20.27
CA GLU A 3 -3.16 -20.15 20.55
C GLU A 3 -2.13 -20.74 19.58
N TYR A 4 -2.22 -20.39 18.29
CA TYR A 4 -1.23 -20.84 17.29
C TYR A 4 0.14 -20.24 17.55
N LEU A 5 0.20 -18.95 17.87
CA LEU A 5 1.46 -18.27 18.19
C LEU A 5 2.10 -18.85 19.45
N ASP A 6 1.31 -19.09 20.49
CA ASP A 6 1.77 -19.73 21.73
C ASP A 6 2.33 -21.13 21.44
N GLY A 7 1.70 -21.89 20.55
CA GLY A 7 2.15 -23.21 20.11
C GLY A 7 3.52 -23.19 19.37
N PHE A 8 3.85 -22.06 18.73
CA PHE A 8 5.15 -21.84 18.09
C PHE A 8 6.13 -21.06 18.97
N HIS A 9 5.81 -20.82 20.25
CA HIS A 9 6.58 -20.02 21.20
C HIS A 9 6.84 -18.60 20.72
N ILE A 10 5.90 -18.02 19.97
CA ILE A 10 5.96 -16.63 19.49
C ILE A 10 5.22 -15.74 20.47
N ALA A 11 5.92 -14.80 21.10
CA ALA A 11 5.36 -13.82 22.00
C ALA A 11 5.64 -12.41 21.50
N PHE A 12 4.60 -11.58 21.48
CA PHE A 12 4.70 -10.17 21.15
C PHE A 12 4.43 -9.32 22.40
N ASP A 13 5.14 -8.22 22.54
CA ASP A 13 4.87 -7.23 23.58
C ASP A 13 3.56 -6.49 23.35
N ASN A 14 3.20 -6.27 22.11
CA ASN A 14 1.92 -5.73 21.72
C ASN A 14 1.35 -6.48 20.49
N TRP A 15 0.05 -6.67 20.51
CA TRP A 15 -0.73 -7.19 19.39
C TRP A 15 -1.76 -6.15 19.02
N HIS A 16 -1.74 -5.69 17.77
CA HIS A 16 -2.62 -4.64 17.30
C HIS A 16 -3.20 -4.97 15.91
N SER A 17 -4.20 -4.21 15.48
CA SER A 17 -4.85 -4.34 14.19
C SER A 17 -4.72 -3.06 13.39
N THR A 18 -4.60 -3.17 12.06
CA THR A 18 -4.63 -2.02 11.14
C THR A 18 -5.98 -1.30 11.12
N ASP A 19 -7.04 -1.91 11.68
CA ASP A 19 -8.35 -1.27 11.94
C ASP A 19 -8.38 -0.50 13.29
N GLY A 20 -7.25 -0.39 13.97
CA GLY A 20 -7.15 0.40 15.21
C GLY A 20 -7.09 1.89 14.94
N ILE A 21 -7.59 2.68 15.92
CA ILE A 21 -7.65 4.13 15.81
C ILE A 21 -6.29 4.77 15.52
N GLU A 22 -5.22 4.22 16.09
CA GLU A 22 -3.85 4.73 15.89
C GLU A 22 -3.41 4.61 14.42
N ASN A 23 -3.85 3.55 13.74
CA ASN A 23 -3.55 3.38 12.31
C ASN A 23 -4.33 4.39 11.47
N HIS A 24 -5.61 4.62 11.78
CA HIS A 24 -6.42 5.63 11.13
C HIS A 24 -5.79 7.02 11.27
N GLU A 25 -5.45 7.41 12.50
CA GLU A 25 -4.81 8.71 12.79
C GLU A 25 -3.48 8.89 12.04
N LEU A 26 -2.62 7.87 12.05
CA LEU A 26 -1.33 7.92 11.39
C LEU A 26 -1.47 7.97 9.86
N ALA A 27 -2.31 7.12 9.27
CA ALA A 27 -2.52 7.11 7.82
C ALA A 27 -3.05 8.46 7.32
N GLN A 28 -4.06 9.02 8.01
CA GLN A 28 -4.62 10.32 7.68
C GLN A 28 -3.61 11.46 7.88
N SER A 29 -2.81 11.42 8.96
CA SER A 29 -1.80 12.45 9.21
C SER A 29 -0.68 12.43 8.16
N ILE A 30 -0.23 11.25 7.74
CA ILE A 30 0.77 11.09 6.67
C ILE A 30 0.21 11.63 5.36
N TYR A 31 -1.01 11.27 5.00
CA TYR A 31 -1.67 11.79 3.80
C TYR A 31 -1.76 13.32 3.80
N LEU A 32 -2.20 13.91 4.91
CA LEU A 32 -2.31 15.37 5.03
C LEU A 32 -0.94 16.05 4.94
N ALA A 33 0.12 15.43 5.47
CA ALA A 33 1.47 15.92 5.32
C ALA A 33 1.96 15.86 3.87
N LEU A 34 1.70 14.76 3.15
CA LEU A 34 2.01 14.64 1.72
C LEU A 34 1.25 15.68 0.90
N ARG A 35 -0.04 15.87 1.17
CA ARG A 35 -0.87 16.87 0.49
C ARG A 35 -0.39 18.29 0.73
N LYS A 36 -0.04 18.63 1.96
CA LYS A 36 0.56 19.95 2.31
C LYS A 36 1.85 20.23 1.55
N ASN A 37 2.61 19.19 1.24
CA ASN A 37 3.86 19.28 0.48
C ASN A 37 3.64 19.13 -1.04
N GLU A 38 2.39 19.21 -1.52
CA GLU A 38 2.03 19.13 -2.94
C GLU A 38 2.44 17.80 -3.61
N LEU A 39 2.54 16.73 -2.81
CA LEU A 39 2.89 15.38 -3.26
C LEU A 39 1.68 14.49 -3.54
N ILE A 40 0.47 15.03 -3.44
CA ILE A 40 -0.77 14.34 -3.84
C ILE A 40 -1.36 15.02 -5.08
N GLU A 41 -1.67 14.22 -6.07
CA GLU A 41 -2.33 14.66 -7.31
C GLU A 41 -3.66 13.90 -7.49
N VAL A 42 -4.67 14.59 -7.98
CA VAL A 42 -5.95 13.99 -8.34
C VAL A 42 -6.01 13.82 -9.86
N ARG A 43 -6.28 12.60 -10.31
CA ARG A 43 -6.40 12.25 -11.73
C ARG A 43 -7.71 11.52 -11.98
N ALA A 44 -8.37 11.84 -13.07
CA ALA A 44 -9.49 11.06 -13.56
C ALA A 44 -8.97 9.82 -14.29
N ILE A 45 -9.43 8.64 -13.87
CA ILE A 45 -9.08 7.37 -14.51
C ILE A 45 -10.34 6.62 -14.94
N GLU A 46 -10.26 5.83 -15.99
CA GLU A 46 -11.32 4.93 -16.41
C GLU A 46 -11.15 3.57 -15.74
N GLN A 47 -12.25 3.07 -15.16
CA GLN A 47 -12.29 1.76 -14.52
C GLN A 47 -13.57 1.02 -14.91
N PHE A 48 -13.53 -0.29 -14.82
CA PHE A 48 -14.72 -1.11 -14.96
C PHE A 48 -15.64 -0.99 -13.75
N PHE A 49 -16.91 -0.77 -14.05
CA PHE A 49 -17.99 -0.65 -13.07
C PHE A 49 -19.02 -1.75 -13.32
N ASP A 50 -19.42 -2.46 -12.27
CA ASP A 50 -20.47 -3.45 -12.29
C ASP A 50 -21.84 -2.75 -12.16
N PRO A 51 -22.68 -2.73 -13.21
CA PRO A 51 -23.97 -2.05 -13.15
C PRO A 51 -25.00 -2.76 -12.26
N VAL A 52 -24.81 -4.07 -11.99
CA VAL A 52 -25.70 -4.89 -11.14
C VAL A 52 -25.36 -4.69 -9.67
N LYS A 53 -24.07 -4.68 -9.34
CA LYS A 53 -23.60 -4.45 -7.96
C LYS A 53 -23.48 -2.99 -7.59
N GLY A 54 -23.46 -2.08 -8.57
CA GLY A 54 -23.33 -0.64 -8.35
C GLY A 54 -21.97 -0.23 -7.81
N MET A 55 -20.87 -0.91 -8.21
CA MET A 55 -19.54 -0.67 -7.69
C MET A 55 -18.46 -0.77 -8.77
N PHE A 56 -17.35 -0.06 -8.58
CA PHE A 56 -16.13 -0.28 -9.35
C PHE A 56 -15.53 -1.65 -9.03
N LEU A 57 -14.93 -2.28 -10.04
CA LEU A 57 -14.37 -3.61 -9.94
C LEU A 57 -12.86 -3.54 -9.73
N PRO A 58 -12.34 -3.85 -8.54
CA PRO A 58 -10.92 -4.15 -8.33
C PRO A 58 -10.47 -5.32 -9.20
N ASP A 59 -9.19 -5.42 -9.48
CA ASP A 59 -8.57 -6.39 -10.40
C ASP A 59 -9.01 -7.84 -10.15
N ARG A 60 -9.24 -8.22 -8.89
CA ARG A 60 -9.70 -9.57 -8.51
C ARG A 60 -11.18 -9.82 -8.73
N TYR A 61 -11.96 -8.80 -9.00
CA TYR A 61 -13.40 -8.90 -9.23
C TYR A 61 -13.79 -8.76 -10.70
N ILE A 62 -12.79 -8.59 -11.58
CA ILE A 62 -12.98 -8.62 -13.01
C ILE A 62 -12.22 -9.79 -13.62
N LYS A 63 -12.86 -10.48 -14.55
CA LYS A 63 -12.27 -11.55 -15.33
C LYS A 63 -12.56 -11.36 -16.81
N GLY A 64 -11.73 -11.97 -17.64
CA GLY A 64 -11.88 -11.93 -19.08
C GLY A 64 -10.87 -12.82 -19.79
N GLU A 65 -10.71 -12.60 -21.09
CA GLU A 65 -9.69 -13.30 -21.88
C GLU A 65 -8.40 -12.48 -21.88
N CYS A 66 -7.28 -13.15 -21.67
CA CYS A 66 -5.96 -12.53 -21.72
C CYS A 66 -5.72 -11.81 -23.06
N PRO A 67 -5.33 -10.54 -23.07
CA PRO A 67 -5.08 -9.80 -24.33
C PRO A 67 -3.91 -10.39 -25.13
N LYS A 68 -2.96 -11.09 -24.49
CA LYS A 68 -1.77 -11.65 -25.12
C LYS A 68 -1.99 -13.05 -25.68
N CYS A 69 -2.47 -14.00 -24.86
CA CYS A 69 -2.57 -15.41 -25.27
C CYS A 69 -4.02 -15.89 -25.49
N GLY A 70 -5.05 -15.10 -25.17
CA GLY A 70 -6.44 -15.47 -25.35
C GLY A 70 -6.99 -16.48 -24.34
N THR A 71 -6.22 -16.86 -23.32
CA THR A 71 -6.72 -17.75 -22.25
C THR A 71 -7.87 -17.08 -21.52
N LYS A 72 -8.98 -17.81 -21.35
CA LYS A 72 -10.20 -17.33 -20.67
C LYS A 72 -10.03 -17.28 -19.16
N ASP A 73 -10.96 -16.59 -18.51
CA ASP A 73 -11.10 -16.54 -17.04
C ASP A 73 -9.89 -15.97 -16.29
N GLN A 74 -9.10 -15.12 -16.94
CA GLN A 74 -7.95 -14.47 -16.34
C GLN A 74 -8.37 -13.22 -15.55
N TYR A 75 -7.66 -12.92 -14.46
CA TYR A 75 -7.90 -11.74 -13.64
C TYR A 75 -7.44 -10.44 -14.34
N GLY A 76 -7.86 -9.30 -13.75
CA GLY A 76 -7.68 -7.98 -14.35
C GLY A 76 -6.24 -7.48 -14.42
N ASP A 77 -5.31 -8.07 -13.69
CA ASP A 77 -3.93 -7.60 -13.56
C ASP A 77 -2.90 -8.51 -14.24
N SER A 78 -3.19 -9.81 -14.35
CA SER A 78 -2.21 -10.78 -14.84
C SER A 78 -2.83 -12.05 -15.40
N CYS A 79 -2.10 -12.71 -16.28
CA CYS A 79 -2.48 -14.00 -16.84
C CYS A 79 -1.75 -15.15 -16.14
N GLU A 80 -2.47 -16.03 -15.51
CA GLU A 80 -1.91 -17.22 -14.84
C GLU A 80 -1.30 -18.21 -15.83
N SER A 81 -1.72 -18.18 -17.11
CA SER A 81 -1.25 -19.10 -18.15
C SER A 81 0.06 -18.66 -18.80
N CYS A 82 0.20 -17.39 -19.16
CA CYS A 82 1.39 -16.91 -19.89
C CYS A 82 2.23 -15.89 -19.09
N GLY A 83 1.83 -15.54 -17.86
CA GLY A 83 2.55 -14.60 -17.02
C GLY A 83 2.50 -13.13 -17.47
N ALA A 84 1.70 -12.81 -18.49
CA ALA A 84 1.59 -11.42 -18.96
C ALA A 84 0.89 -10.56 -17.93
N VAL A 85 1.41 -9.35 -17.70
CA VAL A 85 0.81 -8.28 -16.92
C VAL A 85 0.14 -7.29 -17.86
N TYR A 86 -1.05 -6.79 -17.51
CA TYR A 86 -1.85 -5.86 -18.31
C TYR A 86 -2.79 -5.04 -17.42
N SER A 87 -3.33 -3.96 -17.96
CA SER A 87 -4.40 -3.22 -17.31
C SER A 87 -5.74 -3.99 -17.39
N PRO A 88 -6.61 -3.92 -16.38
CA PRO A 88 -7.94 -4.52 -16.43
C PRO A 88 -8.73 -4.16 -17.70
N THR A 89 -8.57 -2.94 -18.17
CA THR A 89 -9.25 -2.43 -19.38
C THR A 89 -8.78 -3.06 -20.69
N GLU A 90 -7.66 -3.79 -20.67
CA GLU A 90 -7.14 -4.53 -21.84
C GLU A 90 -7.74 -5.94 -22.00
N LEU A 91 -8.42 -6.46 -20.95
CA LEU A 91 -9.09 -7.76 -21.02
C LEU A 91 -10.11 -7.79 -22.17
N LYS A 92 -10.14 -8.89 -22.89
CA LYS A 92 -11.17 -9.16 -23.92
C LYS A 92 -12.35 -9.85 -23.25
N ASN A 93 -13.58 -9.50 -23.69
CA ASN A 93 -14.82 -10.06 -23.15
C ASN A 93 -14.87 -10.01 -21.63
N PRO A 94 -14.64 -8.85 -20.99
CA PRO A 94 -14.60 -8.74 -19.54
C PRO A 94 -15.97 -9.00 -18.91
N TYR A 95 -15.96 -9.63 -17.73
CA TYR A 95 -17.16 -9.82 -16.92
C TYR A 95 -16.85 -9.66 -15.42
N SER A 96 -17.86 -9.25 -14.66
CA SER A 96 -17.79 -9.17 -13.21
C SER A 96 -17.75 -10.58 -12.60
N ALA A 97 -16.73 -10.89 -11.82
CA ALA A 97 -16.66 -12.13 -11.05
C ALA A 97 -17.72 -12.19 -9.92
N LEU A 98 -18.36 -11.05 -9.58
CA LEU A 98 -19.36 -10.96 -8.52
C LEU A 98 -20.78 -11.19 -9.02
N SER A 99 -21.11 -10.71 -10.22
CA SER A 99 -22.48 -10.74 -10.77
C SER A 99 -22.59 -11.49 -12.09
N GLY A 100 -21.47 -11.75 -12.78
CA GLY A 100 -21.45 -12.27 -14.14
C GLY A 100 -21.83 -11.22 -15.22
N ALA A 101 -22.16 -9.99 -14.81
CA ALA A 101 -22.56 -8.95 -15.75
C ALA A 101 -21.36 -8.45 -16.57
N THR A 102 -21.62 -7.99 -17.79
CA THR A 102 -20.64 -7.24 -18.57
C THR A 102 -20.44 -5.87 -17.92
N PRO A 103 -19.23 -5.52 -17.49
CA PRO A 103 -18.97 -4.24 -16.85
C PRO A 103 -18.99 -3.11 -17.88
N VAL A 104 -19.22 -1.90 -17.38
CA VAL A 104 -19.14 -0.67 -18.19
C VAL A 104 -17.95 0.16 -17.71
N LEU A 105 -17.32 0.89 -18.63
CA LEU A 105 -16.28 1.86 -18.25
C LEU A 105 -16.95 3.09 -17.62
N LYS A 106 -16.41 3.51 -16.49
CA LYS A 106 -16.76 4.78 -15.83
C LYS A 106 -15.51 5.50 -15.39
N THR A 107 -15.56 6.80 -15.47
CA THR A 107 -14.50 7.67 -14.94
C THR A 107 -14.68 7.85 -13.44
N SER A 108 -13.58 7.76 -12.70
CA SER A 108 -13.50 8.10 -11.28
C SER A 108 -12.26 8.94 -11.01
N GLU A 109 -12.36 9.89 -10.09
CA GLU A 109 -11.20 10.65 -9.60
C GLU A 109 -10.43 9.79 -8.60
N HIS A 110 -9.13 9.63 -8.85
CA HIS A 110 -8.22 8.90 -7.98
C HIS A 110 -7.10 9.81 -7.47
N TYR A 111 -6.65 9.50 -6.28
CA TYR A 111 -5.60 10.23 -5.57
C TYR A 111 -4.28 9.48 -5.74
N PHE A 112 -3.29 10.18 -6.27
CA PHE A 112 -1.96 9.63 -6.54
C PHE A 112 -0.92 10.28 -5.63
N PHE A 113 -0.12 9.46 -4.97
CA PHE A 113 1.11 9.93 -4.37
C PHE A 113 2.16 10.07 -5.47
N LYS A 114 2.71 11.27 -5.65
CA LYS A 114 3.74 11.57 -6.64
C LYS A 114 5.10 11.01 -6.21
N LEU A 115 5.20 9.69 -6.17
CA LEU A 115 6.44 9.00 -5.78
C LEU A 115 7.56 9.26 -6.78
N SER A 116 7.24 9.58 -8.04
CA SER A 116 8.19 9.97 -9.09
C SER A 116 8.72 11.39 -8.95
N ASP A 117 8.20 12.20 -8.01
CA ASP A 117 8.71 13.56 -7.74
C ASP A 117 10.19 13.49 -7.38
N PRO A 118 11.05 14.35 -7.99
CA PRO A 118 12.50 14.33 -7.74
C PRO A 118 12.87 14.41 -6.25
N ARG A 119 12.08 15.13 -5.44
CA ARG A 119 12.28 15.22 -3.98
C ARG A 119 12.13 13.86 -3.30
N CYS A 120 11.13 13.08 -3.71
CA CYS A 120 10.90 11.72 -3.19
C CYS A 120 12.00 10.77 -3.65
N VAL A 121 12.34 10.80 -4.93
CA VAL A 121 13.38 9.94 -5.51
C VAL A 121 14.73 10.21 -4.85
N GLU A 122 15.14 11.48 -4.74
CA GLU A 122 16.40 11.88 -4.10
C GLU A 122 16.44 11.47 -2.62
N PHE A 123 15.36 11.74 -1.88
CA PHE A 123 15.26 11.33 -0.47
C PHE A 123 15.41 9.82 -0.31
N LEU A 124 14.66 9.03 -1.09
CA LEU A 124 14.69 7.58 -1.00
C LEU A 124 16.04 7.01 -1.42
N GLN A 125 16.67 7.55 -2.49
CA GLN A 125 18.02 7.15 -2.89
C GLN A 125 19.04 7.40 -1.78
N ASN A 126 19.04 8.60 -1.21
CA ASN A 126 19.96 8.96 -0.15
C ASN A 126 19.75 8.10 1.09
N TRP A 127 18.49 7.93 1.51
CA TRP A 127 18.13 7.17 2.71
C TRP A 127 18.44 5.67 2.57
N THR A 128 18.11 5.06 1.42
CA THR A 128 18.29 3.61 1.22
C THR A 128 19.72 3.22 0.94
N HIS A 129 20.55 4.14 0.37
CA HIS A 129 21.95 3.88 0.08
C HIS A 129 22.90 4.24 1.24
N GLU A 130 22.38 4.81 2.32
CA GLU A 130 23.16 5.06 3.51
C GLU A 130 23.70 3.75 4.10
N THR A 131 25.00 3.72 4.38
CA THR A 131 25.67 2.50 4.83
C THR A 131 25.07 1.96 6.14
N GLY A 132 24.74 0.68 6.15
CA GLY A 132 24.25 -0.04 7.33
C GLY A 132 22.75 0.08 7.59
N LYS A 133 22.00 0.82 6.78
CA LYS A 133 20.53 0.92 6.93
C LYS A 133 19.80 -0.32 6.45
N LEU A 134 20.23 -0.89 5.33
CA LEU A 134 19.58 -2.03 4.69
C LEU A 134 20.54 -3.19 4.50
N GLN A 135 20.02 -4.40 4.54
CA GLN A 135 20.77 -5.58 4.13
C GLN A 135 21.16 -5.48 2.65
N PRO A 136 22.35 -6.01 2.25
CA PRO A 136 22.82 -5.90 0.85
C PRO A 136 21.85 -6.45 -0.19
N GLU A 137 21.17 -7.54 0.11
CA GLU A 137 20.19 -8.17 -0.77
C GLU A 137 18.99 -7.26 -1.01
N VAL A 138 18.48 -6.63 0.06
CA VAL A 138 17.38 -5.66 0.00
C VAL A 138 17.80 -4.42 -0.78
N LEU A 139 18.98 -3.87 -0.48
CA LEU A 139 19.52 -2.71 -1.19
C LEU A 139 19.68 -2.98 -2.70
N ASN A 140 20.19 -4.14 -3.08
CA ASN A 140 20.36 -4.51 -4.49
C ASN A 140 19.01 -4.58 -5.20
N LYS A 141 17.97 -5.08 -4.54
CA LYS A 141 16.62 -5.11 -5.10
C LYS A 141 16.03 -3.70 -5.26
N ILE A 142 16.22 -2.84 -4.26
CA ILE A 142 15.73 -1.46 -4.29
C ILE A 142 16.39 -0.65 -5.43
N LYS A 143 17.68 -0.87 -5.71
CA LYS A 143 18.38 -0.20 -6.82
C LYS A 143 17.71 -0.44 -8.17
N GLU A 144 17.11 -1.60 -8.39
CA GLU A 144 16.38 -1.89 -9.62
C GLU A 144 15.19 -0.95 -9.82
N TRP A 145 14.51 -0.54 -8.74
CA TRP A 145 13.33 0.34 -8.81
C TRP A 145 13.67 1.78 -9.18
N PHE A 146 14.91 2.21 -9.02
CA PHE A 146 15.38 3.54 -9.45
C PHE A 146 15.91 3.54 -10.89
N THR A 147 16.11 2.35 -11.49
CA THR A 147 16.74 2.23 -12.81
C THR A 147 15.72 2.51 -13.89
N LYS A 148 16.08 3.41 -14.80
CA LYS A 148 15.34 3.62 -16.06
C LYS A 148 16.07 2.91 -17.19
N ASP A 149 15.31 2.37 -18.13
CA ASP A 149 15.87 1.75 -19.34
C ASP A 149 16.43 2.81 -20.33
N GLU A 150 16.99 2.37 -21.44
CA GLU A 150 17.57 3.23 -22.48
C GLU A 150 16.53 4.16 -23.11
N ASN A 151 15.24 3.84 -23.00
CA ASN A 151 14.12 4.65 -23.49
C ASN A 151 13.56 5.59 -22.41
N GLY A 152 14.15 5.59 -21.19
CA GLY A 152 13.69 6.37 -20.05
C GLY A 152 12.47 5.78 -19.36
N GLN A 153 12.07 4.54 -19.68
CA GLN A 153 10.99 3.82 -19.01
C GLN A 153 11.51 3.14 -17.75
N GLY A 154 10.63 2.94 -16.78
CA GLY A 154 10.99 2.43 -15.45
C GLY A 154 11.25 3.53 -14.44
N GLY A 155 11.92 3.20 -13.36
CA GLY A 155 12.03 4.08 -12.19
C GLY A 155 10.79 4.04 -11.31
N LEU A 156 10.78 4.86 -10.25
CA LEU A 156 9.62 4.99 -9.37
C LEU A 156 8.48 5.71 -10.08
N GLY A 157 7.33 5.05 -10.19
CA GLY A 157 6.11 5.63 -10.72
C GLY A 157 5.22 6.21 -9.62
N ASP A 158 4.31 7.11 -9.99
CA ASP A 158 3.28 7.60 -9.06
C ASP A 158 2.36 6.47 -8.63
N TRP A 159 1.92 6.54 -7.39
CA TRP A 159 1.17 5.46 -6.77
C TRP A 159 -0.29 5.86 -6.52
N ASP A 160 -1.23 5.12 -7.11
CA ASP A 160 -2.66 5.26 -6.83
C ASP A 160 -2.97 4.74 -5.42
N ILE A 161 -3.21 5.69 -4.52
CA ILE A 161 -3.45 5.43 -3.10
C ILE A 161 -4.93 5.42 -2.73
N SER A 162 -5.84 5.52 -3.69
CA SER A 162 -7.28 5.61 -3.43
C SER A 162 -8.08 4.44 -3.99
N ARG A 163 -9.22 4.18 -3.36
CA ARG A 163 -10.25 3.23 -3.84
C ARG A 163 -11.63 3.81 -3.62
N ASP A 164 -12.54 3.51 -4.55
CA ASP A 164 -13.93 3.93 -4.50
C ASP A 164 -14.77 3.08 -3.52
N ALA A 165 -15.76 3.71 -2.89
CA ALA A 165 -16.80 3.00 -2.15
C ALA A 165 -17.60 2.05 -3.08
N PRO A 166 -18.10 0.90 -2.58
CA PRO A 166 -17.91 0.36 -1.23
C PRO A 166 -16.54 -0.31 -1.07
N TYR A 167 -15.77 0.11 -0.09
CA TYR A 167 -14.44 -0.43 0.19
C TYR A 167 -14.21 -0.50 1.70
N PHE A 168 -13.63 -1.60 2.18
CA PHE A 168 -13.22 -1.72 3.57
C PHE A 168 -11.81 -1.11 3.73
N GLY A 169 -11.72 0.01 4.41
CA GLY A 169 -10.46 0.73 4.60
C GLY A 169 -10.63 2.04 5.35
N ILE A 170 -9.56 2.81 5.42
CA ILE A 170 -9.53 4.11 6.08
C ILE A 170 -9.96 5.18 5.06
N GLU A 171 -10.96 5.98 5.41
CA GLU A 171 -11.44 7.04 4.53
C GLU A 171 -10.41 8.18 4.40
N ILE A 172 -10.26 8.70 3.18
CA ILE A 172 -9.40 9.84 2.88
C ILE A 172 -10.06 11.11 3.43
N PRO A 173 -9.40 11.92 4.30
CA PRO A 173 -10.04 12.96 5.09
C PRO A 173 -10.82 14.04 4.29
N ASP A 174 -10.36 14.36 3.10
CA ASP A 174 -10.93 15.42 2.24
C ASP A 174 -11.51 14.89 0.93
N ALA A 175 -11.79 13.58 0.89
CA ALA A 175 -12.36 12.89 -0.26
C ALA A 175 -13.45 11.90 0.18
N PRO A 176 -14.66 12.39 0.53
CA PRO A 176 -15.75 11.54 0.98
C PRO A 176 -16.07 10.42 0.00
N GLY A 177 -16.19 9.18 0.50
CA GLY A 177 -16.41 7.97 -0.31
C GLY A 177 -15.17 7.44 -1.01
N LYS A 178 -14.00 7.99 -0.71
CA LYS A 178 -12.71 7.47 -1.12
C LYS A 178 -11.94 6.92 0.07
N TYR A 179 -11.30 5.79 -0.10
CA TYR A 179 -10.57 5.06 0.93
C TYR A 179 -9.12 4.86 0.51
N PHE A 180 -8.23 4.82 1.49
CA PHE A 180 -6.85 4.46 1.19
C PHE A 180 -6.74 3.02 0.68
N TYR A 181 -5.89 2.82 -0.31
CA TYR A 181 -5.52 1.48 -0.75
C TYR A 181 -4.79 0.74 0.37
N VAL A 182 -5.14 -0.51 0.59
CA VAL A 182 -4.66 -1.34 1.71
C VAL A 182 -3.13 -1.36 1.86
N TRP A 183 -2.38 -1.26 0.78
CA TRP A 183 -0.93 -1.24 0.83
C TRP A 183 -0.32 0.10 1.24
N LEU A 184 -1.14 1.15 1.35
CA LEU A 184 -0.72 2.39 2.03
C LEU A 184 -0.84 2.23 3.54
N ASP A 185 -1.98 1.75 4.03
CA ASP A 185 -2.27 1.70 5.46
C ASP A 185 -1.65 0.50 6.18
N ALA A 186 -1.47 -0.63 5.49
CA ALA A 186 -0.94 -1.84 6.08
C ALA A 186 0.50 -1.69 6.64
N PRO A 187 1.47 -1.09 5.91
CA PRO A 187 2.79 -0.82 6.46
C PRO A 187 2.79 0.18 7.63
N ILE A 188 1.87 1.14 7.64
CA ILE A 188 1.70 2.08 8.76
C ILE A 188 1.31 1.34 10.04
N GLY A 189 0.67 0.18 9.91
CA GLY A 189 0.30 -0.70 11.02
C GLY A 189 1.46 -1.07 11.94
N TYR A 190 2.69 -1.13 11.45
CA TYR A 190 3.88 -1.36 12.29
C TYR A 190 4.10 -0.20 13.25
N LEU A 191 3.99 1.03 12.77
CA LEU A 191 4.10 2.24 13.58
C LEU A 191 2.89 2.39 14.52
N ALA A 192 1.69 2.08 14.03
CA ALA A 192 0.46 2.11 14.81
C ALA A 192 0.49 1.12 15.98
N SER A 193 1.02 -0.08 15.77
CA SER A 193 1.19 -1.07 16.84
C SER A 193 2.13 -0.57 17.93
N LEU A 194 3.23 0.06 17.56
CA LEU A 194 4.16 0.67 18.50
C LEU A 194 3.51 1.83 19.25
N LYS A 195 2.81 2.73 18.55
CA LYS A 195 2.07 3.84 19.16
C LYS A 195 1.05 3.33 20.19
N ASN A 196 0.22 2.35 19.81
CA ASN A 196 -0.76 1.73 20.69
C ASN A 196 -0.11 1.14 21.96
N TRP A 197 1.09 0.56 21.85
CA TRP A 197 1.80 0.04 23.00
C TRP A 197 2.27 1.15 23.94
N PHE A 198 2.75 2.27 23.39
CA PHE A 198 3.09 3.47 24.18
C PHE A 198 1.86 4.05 24.88
N ASP A 199 0.75 4.21 24.15
CA ASP A 199 -0.50 4.77 24.68
C ASP A 199 -1.08 3.93 25.83
N LYS A 200 -0.86 2.62 25.81
CA LYS A 200 -1.20 1.70 26.92
C LYS A 200 -0.19 1.71 28.07
N GLY A 201 0.89 2.47 27.99
CA GLY A 201 1.94 2.52 29.00
C GLY A 201 2.83 1.27 29.07
N GLY A 202 2.79 0.42 28.03
CA GLY A 202 3.54 -0.83 27.99
C GLY A 202 5.06 -0.68 28.07
N PRO A 203 5.70 0.23 27.31
CA PRO A 203 7.13 0.46 27.38
C PRO A 203 7.60 0.91 28.76
N LYS A 204 6.82 1.79 29.41
CA LYS A 204 7.09 2.25 30.77
C LYS A 204 7.00 1.09 31.78
N ALA A 205 5.92 0.31 31.68
CA ALA A 205 5.70 -0.81 32.61
C ALA A 205 6.74 -1.91 32.48
N LYS A 206 7.19 -2.23 31.26
CA LYS A 206 8.09 -3.36 31.00
C LYS A 206 9.57 -2.97 31.05
N TYR A 207 9.93 -1.79 30.56
CA TYR A 207 11.31 -1.38 30.34
C TYR A 207 11.70 -0.08 31.05
N GLY A 208 10.78 0.57 31.78
CA GLY A 208 11.02 1.86 32.42
C GLY A 208 11.14 3.03 31.44
N GLU A 209 10.71 2.87 30.19
CA GLU A 209 10.74 3.93 29.19
C GLU A 209 9.81 5.07 29.56
N THR A 210 10.33 6.29 29.63
CA THR A 210 9.59 7.48 30.06
C THR A 210 9.26 8.45 28.93
N ARG A 211 9.89 8.29 27.77
CA ARG A 211 9.58 9.11 26.58
C ARG A 211 8.18 8.81 26.06
N SER A 212 7.56 9.78 25.46
CA SER A 212 6.37 9.59 24.63
C SER A 212 6.72 8.81 23.35
N TYR A 213 5.71 8.30 22.64
CA TYR A 213 5.89 7.69 21.34
C TYR A 213 6.62 8.63 20.35
N ALA A 214 6.21 9.91 20.31
CA ALA A 214 6.81 10.89 19.42
C ALA A 214 8.30 11.16 19.73
N GLU A 215 8.65 11.28 21.01
CA GLU A 215 10.04 11.46 21.43
C GLU A 215 10.87 10.21 21.16
N PHE A 216 10.30 9.04 21.33
CA PHE A 216 10.98 7.77 21.06
C PHE A 216 11.29 7.62 19.56
N ILE A 217 10.31 7.85 18.68
CA ILE A 217 10.51 7.74 17.21
C ILE A 217 11.47 8.80 16.69
N ALA A 218 11.48 10.00 17.28
CA ALA A 218 12.35 11.11 16.86
C ALA A 218 13.80 10.98 17.37
N ASP A 219 14.09 10.10 18.32
CA ASP A 219 15.44 9.95 18.87
C ASP A 219 16.33 9.21 17.86
N PRO A 220 17.41 9.83 17.35
CA PRO A 220 18.31 9.22 16.37
C PRO A 220 19.10 8.01 16.91
N LYS A 221 19.05 7.78 18.22
CA LYS A 221 19.67 6.60 18.87
C LYS A 221 18.76 5.38 18.88
N VAL A 222 17.47 5.54 18.55
CA VAL A 222 16.54 4.43 18.46
C VAL A 222 16.74 3.69 17.14
N GLU A 223 17.01 2.40 17.24
CA GLU A 223 17.07 1.51 16.11
C GLU A 223 15.75 0.76 15.96
N GLN A 224 15.22 0.70 14.75
CA GLN A 224 14.01 -0.05 14.42
C GLN A 224 14.34 -1.15 13.42
N TYR A 225 13.96 -2.37 13.75
CA TYR A 225 14.15 -3.54 12.89
C TYR A 225 12.80 -4.02 12.37
N HIS A 226 12.62 -4.01 11.05
CA HIS A 226 11.41 -4.47 10.38
C HIS A 226 11.62 -5.84 9.76
N PHE A 227 10.83 -6.83 10.19
CA PHE A 227 10.82 -8.19 9.62
C PHE A 227 9.61 -8.32 8.71
N ILE A 228 9.82 -8.10 7.43
CA ILE A 228 8.76 -7.99 6.42
C ILE A 228 9.04 -8.89 5.23
N GLY A 229 7.98 -9.28 4.52
CA GLY A 229 8.12 -10.01 3.26
C GLY A 229 8.69 -9.13 2.15
N LYS A 230 9.34 -9.77 1.21
CA LYS A 230 9.98 -9.13 0.04
C LYS A 230 9.07 -8.12 -0.67
N ASP A 231 7.80 -8.46 -0.85
CA ASP A 231 6.85 -7.62 -1.60
C ASP A 231 6.42 -6.36 -0.82
N ILE A 232 6.45 -6.44 0.51
CA ILE A 232 6.15 -5.28 1.38
C ILE A 232 7.28 -4.24 1.37
N THR A 233 8.48 -4.64 1.00
CA THR A 233 9.63 -3.72 0.91
C THR A 233 9.41 -2.60 -0.13
N TYR A 234 8.53 -2.83 -1.12
CA TYR A 234 8.18 -1.85 -2.13
C TYR A 234 7.27 -0.73 -1.60
N PHE A 235 6.43 -1.03 -0.61
CA PHE A 235 5.49 -0.12 0.03
C PHE A 235 6.05 0.48 1.31
#